data_4ae985da23ea681f77ceaa3972d14944
#
_entry.id   4ae985da23ea681f77ceaa3972d14944
#
_cell.length_a   1.000
_cell.length_b   1.000
_cell.length_c   1.000
_cell.angle_alpha   90.00
_cell.angle_beta   90.00
_cell.angle_gamma   90.00
#
_symmetry.space_group_name_H-M   'P 1'
#
loop_
_entity.id
_entity.type
_entity.pdbx_description
1 polymer ?
#
loop_
_entity_poly.entity_id
_entity_poly.type
_entity_poly.pdbx_seq_one_letter_code
_entity_poly.pdbx_strand_id
1 'polypeptide(L)'
;MLKTIKVLFFLSISSCLIAILAIFLTYFSLKPNLPEISLVDQSQLQMPLKVYTEDGVLIGEFGEIKRRPLDFQDIPIDIKNAFLAAEDDGFFNHQGISYTGLFRSVIRCMSPRGCFGGGGTISMQVVRGYLLTRDQTITRKIKEIFLALQLESELSKEQIFELYVNRNFFGNRSYGVEAAANTYFNKNTLDLNLAESATIAAMAQSPSRINAIKAPLRTKQRRDWILSRMLKLRLISFKEFSEARSKPLKVSKNINLYDIEARHLAELARQDIIKRYGLQAYKKGWSIYTTLNSKAPVSYTHLTLPTKRIV
;
A
#
# COMPACT_ATOMS: atom_id res chain seq x y z
N MET A 1 13.19 51.15 -20.86
CA MET A 1 13.06 50.28 -19.66
C MET A 1 11.61 50.04 -19.23
N LEU A 2 10.79 51.09 -19.01
CA LEU A 2 9.37 50.89 -18.58
C LEU A 2 8.48 50.21 -19.61
N LYS A 3 8.67 50.45 -20.91
CA LYS A 3 7.94 49.80 -22.02
C LYS A 3 8.30 48.30 -22.11
N THR A 4 9.56 47.94 -21.98
CA THR A 4 10.01 46.52 -21.99
C THR A 4 9.48 45.73 -20.81
N ILE A 5 9.42 46.33 -19.59
CA ILE A 5 8.82 45.72 -18.42
C ILE A 5 7.33 45.45 -18.62
N LYS A 6 6.59 46.43 -19.17
CA LYS A 6 5.16 46.25 -19.50
C LYS A 6 4.94 45.12 -20.52
N VAL A 7 5.74 45.07 -21.57
CA VAL A 7 5.64 43.99 -22.57
C VAL A 7 5.90 42.61 -21.97
N LEU A 8 6.96 42.48 -21.16
CA LEU A 8 7.25 41.21 -20.45
C LEU A 8 6.14 40.82 -19.46
N PHE A 9 5.54 41.80 -18.78
CA PHE A 9 4.41 41.55 -17.90
C PHE A 9 3.16 41.02 -18.68
N PHE A 10 2.82 41.69 -19.79
CA PHE A 10 1.70 41.20 -20.64
C PHE A 10 1.96 39.84 -21.27
N LEU A 11 3.20 39.58 -21.69
CA LEU A 11 3.58 38.24 -22.20
C LEU A 11 3.47 37.17 -21.13
N SER A 12 3.86 37.47 -19.89
CA SER A 12 3.73 36.56 -18.75
C SER A 12 2.26 36.27 -18.45
N ILE A 13 1.39 37.29 -18.43
CA ILE A 13 -0.06 37.10 -18.21
C ILE A 13 -0.68 36.26 -19.34
N SER A 14 -0.36 36.60 -20.59
CA SER A 14 -0.86 35.86 -21.77
C SER A 14 -0.44 34.39 -21.72
N SER A 15 0.83 34.13 -21.40
CA SER A 15 1.33 32.75 -21.22
C SER A 15 0.59 32.00 -20.10
N CYS A 16 0.31 32.68 -18.99
CA CYS A 16 -0.45 32.09 -17.89
C CYS A 16 -1.90 31.75 -18.29
N LEU A 17 -2.56 32.66 -19.01
CA LEU A 17 -3.93 32.43 -19.52
C LEU A 17 -4.00 31.27 -20.53
N ILE A 18 -3.02 31.21 -21.42
CA ILE A 18 -2.92 30.08 -22.39
C ILE A 18 -2.70 28.76 -21.65
N ALA A 19 -1.85 28.74 -20.63
CA ALA A 19 -1.63 27.53 -19.81
C ALA A 19 -2.89 27.11 -19.06
N ILE A 20 -3.65 28.05 -18.49
CA ILE A 20 -4.93 27.76 -17.81
C ILE A 20 -5.95 27.20 -18.80
N LEU A 21 -6.07 27.82 -19.98
CA LEU A 21 -6.96 27.36 -21.04
C LEU A 21 -6.58 25.96 -21.51
N ALA A 22 -5.30 25.68 -21.70
CA ALA A 22 -4.81 24.36 -22.08
C ALA A 22 -5.14 23.29 -21.01
N ILE A 23 -4.98 23.60 -19.73
CA ILE A 23 -5.37 22.70 -18.61
C ILE A 23 -6.89 22.45 -18.65
N PHE A 24 -7.69 23.48 -18.86
CA PHE A 24 -9.14 23.41 -18.92
C PHE A 24 -9.60 22.53 -20.10
N LEU A 25 -9.08 22.76 -21.30
CA LEU A 25 -9.39 21.95 -22.48
C LEU A 25 -8.96 20.48 -22.29
N THR A 26 -7.80 20.25 -21.69
CA THR A 26 -7.32 18.90 -21.38
C THR A 26 -8.25 18.20 -20.39
N TYR A 27 -8.72 18.91 -19.37
CA TYR A 27 -9.69 18.36 -18.40
C TYR A 27 -10.99 17.93 -19.09
N PHE A 28 -11.60 18.80 -19.92
CA PHE A 28 -12.84 18.47 -20.61
C PHE A 28 -12.68 17.33 -21.63
N SER A 29 -11.54 17.24 -22.29
CA SER A 29 -11.23 16.14 -23.19
C SER A 29 -11.06 14.80 -22.47
N LEU A 30 -10.52 14.80 -21.25
CA LEU A 30 -10.26 13.59 -20.47
C LEU A 30 -11.44 13.18 -19.57
N LYS A 31 -12.30 14.12 -19.17
CA LYS A 31 -13.41 13.91 -18.25
C LYS A 31 -14.30 12.72 -18.60
N PRO A 32 -14.73 12.51 -19.88
CA PRO A 32 -15.56 11.36 -20.24
C PRO A 32 -14.88 10.00 -20.06
N ASN A 33 -13.53 9.98 -20.00
CA ASN A 33 -12.71 8.78 -19.89
C ASN A 33 -12.09 8.63 -18.50
N LEU A 34 -12.52 9.41 -17.51
CA LEU A 34 -12.11 9.24 -16.12
C LEU A 34 -12.99 8.17 -15.46
N PRO A 35 -12.40 7.19 -14.78
CA PRO A 35 -13.15 6.24 -13.98
C PRO A 35 -13.81 6.93 -12.77
N GLU A 36 -14.93 6.42 -12.33
CA GLU A 36 -15.62 6.93 -11.14
C GLU A 36 -14.84 6.60 -9.86
N ILE A 37 -14.81 7.54 -8.93
CA ILE A 37 -14.17 7.35 -7.62
C ILE A 37 -14.91 6.31 -6.78
N SER A 38 -16.22 6.13 -6.98
CA SER A 38 -17.01 5.06 -6.35
C SER A 38 -16.41 3.65 -6.51
N LEU A 39 -15.55 3.47 -7.53
CA LEU A 39 -14.79 2.22 -7.72
C LEU A 39 -13.61 2.06 -6.75
N VAL A 40 -13.26 3.11 -5.99
CA VAL A 40 -12.24 3.05 -4.94
C VAL A 40 -12.88 2.55 -3.66
N ASP A 41 -13.19 1.27 -3.63
CA ASP A 41 -13.79 0.64 -2.46
C ASP A 41 -12.87 -0.47 -1.92
N GLN A 42 -12.76 -0.53 -0.60
CA GLN A 42 -12.04 -1.61 0.09
C GLN A 42 -12.67 -2.97 -0.13
N SER A 43 -14.00 -3.04 -0.39
CA SER A 43 -14.70 -4.28 -0.68
C SER A 43 -14.21 -5.01 -1.93
N GLN A 44 -13.56 -4.28 -2.87
CA GLN A 44 -12.92 -4.87 -4.06
C GLN A 44 -11.55 -5.51 -3.76
N LEU A 45 -11.05 -5.36 -2.53
CA LEU A 45 -9.82 -6.02 -2.12
C LEU A 45 -10.08 -7.52 -2.03
N GLN A 46 -9.44 -8.31 -2.90
CA GLN A 46 -9.52 -9.76 -2.84
C GLN A 46 -9.05 -10.25 -1.48
N MET A 47 -9.93 -10.90 -0.74
CA MET A 47 -9.62 -11.49 0.56
C MET A 47 -9.24 -12.96 0.36
N PRO A 48 -8.22 -13.48 1.07
CA PRO A 48 -7.85 -14.87 0.95
C PRO A 48 -8.93 -15.79 1.53
N LEU A 49 -9.04 -16.99 0.95
CA LEU A 49 -9.83 -18.08 1.51
C LEU A 49 -9.11 -18.60 2.75
N LYS A 50 -9.76 -18.59 3.91
CA LYS A 50 -9.20 -19.03 5.18
C LYS A 50 -9.79 -20.36 5.61
N VAL A 51 -8.97 -21.24 6.16
CA VAL A 51 -9.39 -22.54 6.68
C VAL A 51 -9.02 -22.62 8.15
N TYR A 52 -10.03 -22.94 8.97
CA TYR A 52 -9.93 -23.01 10.42
C TYR A 52 -10.27 -24.41 10.92
N THR A 53 -9.76 -24.76 12.10
CA THR A 53 -10.25 -25.86 12.91
C THR A 53 -11.65 -25.57 13.45
N GLU A 54 -12.31 -26.54 14.06
CA GLU A 54 -13.62 -26.36 14.72
C GLU A 54 -13.53 -25.34 15.87
N ASP A 55 -12.42 -25.31 16.58
CA ASP A 55 -12.11 -24.40 17.69
C ASP A 55 -11.46 -23.07 17.25
N GLY A 56 -11.47 -22.75 15.94
CA GLY A 56 -11.12 -21.43 15.41
C GLY A 56 -9.64 -21.19 15.17
N VAL A 57 -8.77 -22.20 15.22
CA VAL A 57 -7.35 -22.06 14.91
C VAL A 57 -7.14 -22.06 13.40
N LEU A 58 -6.41 -21.08 12.87
CA LEU A 58 -6.12 -20.97 11.43
C LEU A 58 -5.12 -22.05 11.01
N ILE A 59 -5.52 -22.90 10.06
CA ILE A 59 -4.70 -24.02 9.52
C ILE A 59 -4.33 -23.84 8.05
N GLY A 60 -4.97 -22.90 7.34
CA GLY A 60 -4.66 -22.63 5.94
C GLY A 60 -5.18 -21.28 5.48
N GLU A 61 -4.42 -20.62 4.62
CA GLU A 61 -4.81 -19.38 3.96
C GLU A 61 -4.43 -19.49 2.48
N PHE A 62 -5.44 -19.49 1.61
CA PHE A 62 -5.30 -19.73 0.18
C PHE A 62 -5.75 -18.54 -0.63
N GLY A 63 -4.98 -18.19 -1.64
CA GLY A 63 -5.18 -17.08 -2.52
C GLY A 63 -3.82 -16.51 -2.94
N GLU A 64 -3.83 -15.76 -4.02
CA GLU A 64 -2.60 -15.11 -4.49
C GLU A 64 -2.18 -13.96 -3.58
N ILE A 65 -3.10 -13.44 -2.76
CA ILE A 65 -2.96 -12.19 -2.04
C ILE A 65 -3.29 -12.43 -0.56
N LYS A 66 -2.35 -12.12 0.31
CA LYS A 66 -2.59 -12.02 1.75
C LYS A 66 -2.99 -10.59 2.05
N ARG A 67 -4.17 -10.38 2.64
CA ARG A 67 -4.66 -9.08 3.06
C ARG A 67 -5.33 -9.16 4.42
N ARG A 68 -5.04 -8.14 5.23
CA ARG A 68 -5.71 -7.86 6.50
C ARG A 68 -5.86 -6.34 6.56
N PRO A 69 -6.97 -5.79 6.06
CA PRO A 69 -7.18 -4.34 6.10
C PRO A 69 -7.28 -3.85 7.54
N LEU A 70 -6.75 -2.67 7.79
CA LEU A 70 -6.81 -1.96 9.07
C LEU A 70 -7.62 -0.69 8.86
N ASP A 71 -8.44 -0.35 9.84
CA ASP A 71 -9.06 0.97 9.92
C ASP A 71 -8.00 2.01 10.31
N PHE A 72 -8.19 3.27 9.90
CA PHE A 72 -7.20 4.32 10.16
C PHE A 72 -6.82 4.43 11.64
N GLN A 73 -7.78 4.24 12.54
CA GLN A 73 -7.57 4.34 13.98
C GLN A 73 -6.63 3.24 14.51
N ASP A 74 -6.67 2.05 13.91
CA ASP A 74 -5.87 0.89 14.31
C ASP A 74 -4.44 0.93 13.74
N ILE A 75 -4.14 1.89 12.84
CA ILE A 75 -2.78 2.03 12.29
C ILE A 75 -1.90 2.74 13.33
N PRO A 76 -0.80 2.12 13.78
CA PRO A 76 0.13 2.73 14.75
C PRO A 76 0.72 4.04 14.24
N ILE A 77 0.98 4.97 15.18
CA ILE A 77 1.53 6.29 14.85
C ILE A 77 2.90 6.20 14.18
N ASP A 78 3.73 5.24 14.56
CA ASP A 78 5.05 5.02 13.96
C ASP A 78 4.95 4.63 12.49
N ILE A 79 3.94 3.82 12.13
CA ILE A 79 3.66 3.47 10.74
C ILE A 79 3.18 4.71 9.98
N LYS A 80 2.20 5.45 10.51
CA LYS A 80 1.71 6.70 9.90
C LYS A 80 2.87 7.65 9.62
N ASN A 81 3.68 7.92 10.63
CA ASN A 81 4.82 8.83 10.54
C ASN A 81 5.88 8.34 9.54
N ALA A 82 6.18 7.04 9.51
CA ALA A 82 7.15 6.47 8.59
C ALA A 82 6.70 6.60 7.12
N PHE A 83 5.43 6.33 6.83
CA PHE A 83 4.88 6.48 5.47
C PHE A 83 4.79 7.95 5.05
N LEU A 84 4.33 8.84 5.93
CA LEU A 84 4.29 10.28 5.66
C LEU A 84 5.69 10.82 5.38
N ALA A 85 6.66 10.50 6.23
CA ALA A 85 8.04 10.92 6.03
C ALA A 85 8.67 10.34 4.76
N ALA A 86 8.28 9.12 4.34
CA ALA A 86 8.84 8.43 3.18
C ALA A 86 8.27 8.95 1.86
N GLU A 87 6.98 9.22 1.79
CA GLU A 87 6.23 9.41 0.56
C GLU A 87 5.65 10.82 0.41
N ASP A 88 5.10 11.39 1.48
CA ASP A 88 4.35 12.66 1.41
C ASP A 88 4.26 13.35 2.78
N ASP A 89 5.30 14.10 3.16
CA ASP A 89 5.37 14.79 4.46
C ASP A 89 4.34 15.91 4.64
N GLY A 90 3.78 16.40 3.55
CA GLY A 90 2.72 17.41 3.53
C GLY A 90 1.31 16.87 3.31
N PHE A 91 1.09 15.56 3.37
CA PHE A 91 -0.16 14.92 2.99
C PHE A 91 -1.41 15.55 3.61
N PHE A 92 -1.39 15.85 4.90
CA PHE A 92 -2.53 16.48 5.59
C PHE A 92 -2.71 17.97 5.30
N ASN A 93 -1.71 18.63 4.63
CA ASN A 93 -1.70 20.08 4.40
C ASN A 93 -2.05 20.47 2.96
N HIS A 94 -2.17 19.53 2.02
CA HIS A 94 -2.52 19.82 0.64
C HIS A 94 -3.77 19.06 0.20
N GLN A 95 -4.40 19.49 -0.89
CA GLN A 95 -5.59 18.87 -1.47
C GLN A 95 -5.21 18.01 -2.70
N GLY A 96 -4.66 16.82 -2.45
CA GLY A 96 -4.34 15.82 -3.48
C GLY A 96 -3.04 16.08 -4.24
N ILE A 97 -2.55 17.31 -4.30
CA ILE A 97 -1.38 17.71 -5.07
C ILE A 97 -0.42 18.49 -4.19
N SER A 98 0.85 18.08 -4.16
CA SER A 98 1.94 18.86 -3.57
C SER A 98 2.57 19.76 -4.63
N TYR A 99 2.34 21.07 -4.56
CA TYR A 99 2.92 22.04 -5.51
C TYR A 99 4.45 22.01 -5.47
N THR A 100 5.06 21.87 -4.30
CA THR A 100 6.50 21.71 -4.13
C THR A 100 7.02 20.42 -4.77
N GLY A 101 6.25 19.33 -4.66
CA GLY A 101 6.53 18.06 -5.30
C GLY A 101 6.43 18.14 -6.82
N LEU A 102 5.40 18.80 -7.34
CA LEU A 102 5.23 19.06 -8.78
C LEU A 102 6.38 19.90 -9.33
N PHE A 103 6.73 21.02 -8.70
CA PHE A 103 7.84 21.88 -9.11
C PHE A 103 9.16 21.11 -9.16
N ARG A 104 9.45 20.33 -8.14
CA ARG A 104 10.63 19.46 -8.08
C ARG A 104 10.61 18.40 -9.20
N SER A 105 9.43 17.88 -9.54
CA SER A 105 9.25 16.92 -10.63
C SER A 105 9.52 17.56 -11.99
N VAL A 106 9.04 18.77 -12.23
CA VAL A 106 9.29 19.55 -13.47
C VAL A 106 10.80 19.82 -13.64
N ILE A 107 11.48 20.31 -12.60
CA ILE A 107 12.95 20.52 -12.65
C ILE A 107 13.68 19.22 -12.97
N ARG A 108 13.25 18.10 -12.41
CA ARG A 108 13.83 16.79 -12.70
C ARG A 108 13.61 16.37 -14.13
N CYS A 109 12.48 16.72 -14.75
CA CYS A 109 12.20 16.47 -16.16
C CYS A 109 13.17 17.18 -17.08
N MET A 110 13.70 18.33 -16.66
CA MET A 110 14.72 19.07 -17.41
C MET A 110 16.12 18.45 -17.27
N SER A 111 16.30 17.46 -16.41
CA SER A 111 17.56 16.73 -16.23
C SER A 111 17.68 15.57 -17.21
N PRO A 112 18.89 15.19 -17.67
CA PRO A 112 19.12 14.04 -18.56
C PRO A 112 18.61 12.69 -18.05
N ARG A 113 18.27 12.60 -16.76
CA ARG A 113 17.74 11.38 -16.13
C ARG A 113 16.24 11.13 -16.39
N GLY A 114 15.57 12.02 -17.10
CA GLY A 114 14.20 11.86 -17.59
C GLY A 114 13.09 12.18 -16.58
N CYS A 115 11.86 12.30 -17.09
CA CYS A 115 10.64 12.70 -16.36
C CYS A 115 10.05 11.62 -15.47
N PHE A 116 10.53 10.39 -15.51
CA PHE A 116 9.89 9.26 -14.87
C PHE A 116 10.53 8.95 -13.51
N GLY A 117 9.82 9.27 -12.45
CA GLY A 117 10.15 8.82 -11.10
C GLY A 117 10.11 9.90 -10.02
N GLY A 118 9.20 9.76 -9.08
CA GLY A 118 9.03 10.58 -7.88
C GLY A 118 8.09 11.78 -8.07
N GLY A 119 7.53 12.28 -6.96
CA GLY A 119 6.66 13.46 -6.95
C GLY A 119 5.15 13.19 -7.03
N GLY A 120 4.72 11.94 -6.84
CA GLY A 120 3.31 11.65 -6.62
C GLY A 120 2.97 11.69 -5.14
N THR A 121 1.86 12.35 -4.78
CA THR A 121 1.28 12.34 -3.43
C THR A 121 0.68 10.98 -3.10
N ILE A 122 0.35 10.75 -1.83
CA ILE A 122 -0.38 9.55 -1.39
C ILE A 122 -1.70 9.43 -2.17
N SER A 123 -2.47 10.51 -2.32
CA SER A 123 -3.73 10.53 -3.08
C SER A 123 -3.54 10.12 -4.54
N MET A 124 -2.49 10.63 -5.21
CA MET A 124 -2.12 10.20 -6.57
C MET A 124 -1.72 8.73 -6.65
N GLN A 125 -1.08 8.20 -5.61
CA GLN A 125 -0.72 6.77 -5.55
C GLN A 125 -1.95 5.88 -5.36
N VAL A 126 -2.93 6.32 -4.56
CA VAL A 126 -4.22 5.62 -4.39
C VAL A 126 -4.94 5.53 -5.72
N VAL A 127 -5.23 6.65 -6.39
CA VAL A 127 -5.95 6.65 -7.68
C VAL A 127 -5.22 5.85 -8.75
N ARG A 128 -3.89 5.97 -8.82
CA ARG A 128 -3.07 5.15 -9.72
C ARG A 128 -3.23 3.66 -9.45
N GLY A 129 -3.31 3.30 -8.20
CA GLY A 129 -3.40 1.90 -7.78
C GLY A 129 -4.79 1.29 -8.02
N TYR A 130 -5.86 2.03 -7.79
CA TYR A 130 -7.24 1.53 -7.90
C TYR A 130 -7.85 1.71 -9.28
N LEU A 131 -7.57 2.85 -9.94
CA LEU A 131 -8.34 3.32 -11.09
C LEU A 131 -7.56 3.33 -12.41
N LEU A 132 -6.22 3.28 -12.38
CA LEU A 132 -5.42 3.47 -13.58
C LEU A 132 -4.58 2.25 -13.92
N THR A 133 -4.28 2.10 -15.22
CA THR A 133 -3.37 1.07 -15.73
C THR A 133 -1.90 1.41 -15.42
N ARG A 134 -1.00 0.44 -15.61
CA ARG A 134 0.43 0.60 -15.31
C ARG A 134 1.22 1.35 -16.39
N ASP A 135 0.56 1.86 -17.42
CA ASP A 135 1.22 2.56 -18.53
C ASP A 135 1.93 3.83 -18.05
N GLN A 136 3.15 4.05 -18.54
CA GLN A 136 3.93 5.23 -18.18
C GLN A 136 3.78 6.32 -19.22
N THR A 137 2.62 6.98 -19.24
CA THR A 137 2.29 8.05 -20.21
C THR A 137 2.05 9.38 -19.51
N ILE A 138 2.26 10.48 -20.22
CA ILE A 138 1.93 11.83 -19.73
C ILE A 138 0.42 11.94 -19.49
N THR A 139 -0.39 11.37 -20.40
CA THR A 139 -1.86 11.35 -20.27
C THR A 139 -2.30 10.69 -18.94
N ARG A 140 -1.68 9.54 -18.58
CA ARG A 140 -1.94 8.91 -17.30
C ARG A 140 -1.57 9.83 -16.13
N LYS A 141 -0.46 10.56 -16.22
CA LYS A 141 -0.03 11.48 -15.15
C LYS A 141 -1.01 12.64 -14.97
N ILE A 142 -1.58 13.14 -16.05
CA ILE A 142 -2.62 14.16 -16.01
C ILE A 142 -3.91 13.58 -15.36
N LYS A 143 -4.31 12.37 -15.77
CA LYS A 143 -5.44 11.68 -15.13
C LYS A 143 -5.22 11.46 -13.63
N GLU A 144 -4.00 11.07 -13.19
CA GLU A 144 -3.66 10.95 -11.77
C GLU A 144 -3.92 12.25 -11.00
N ILE A 145 -3.56 13.40 -11.58
CA ILE A 145 -3.76 14.71 -10.96
C ILE A 145 -5.26 15.00 -10.78
N PHE A 146 -6.06 14.88 -11.84
CA PHE A 146 -7.49 15.16 -11.77
C PHE A 146 -8.23 14.20 -10.84
N LEU A 147 -7.94 12.91 -10.92
CA LEU A 147 -8.54 11.92 -10.03
C LEU A 147 -8.11 12.11 -8.57
N ALA A 148 -6.88 12.54 -8.30
CA ALA A 148 -6.44 12.83 -6.93
C ALA A 148 -7.19 14.03 -6.33
N LEU A 149 -7.44 15.08 -7.13
CA LEU A 149 -8.27 16.21 -6.69
C LEU A 149 -9.72 15.79 -6.42
N GLN A 150 -10.29 14.96 -7.30
CA GLN A 150 -11.62 14.44 -7.11
C GLN A 150 -11.69 13.51 -5.89
N LEU A 151 -10.73 12.61 -5.70
CA LEU A 151 -10.65 11.73 -4.53
C LEU A 151 -10.66 12.52 -3.21
N GLU A 152 -9.90 13.62 -3.15
CA GLU A 152 -9.83 14.49 -1.97
C GLU A 152 -11.11 15.32 -1.74
N SER A 153 -11.97 15.48 -2.75
CA SER A 153 -13.28 16.10 -2.58
C SER A 153 -14.34 15.12 -2.07
N GLU A 154 -14.13 13.81 -2.24
CA GLU A 154 -15.10 12.78 -1.89
C GLU A 154 -14.72 12.01 -0.60
N LEU A 155 -13.43 11.87 -0.30
CA LEU A 155 -12.93 11.10 0.85
C LEU A 155 -12.09 11.96 1.80
N SER A 156 -12.15 11.64 3.09
CA SER A 156 -11.29 12.28 4.09
C SER A 156 -9.83 11.83 3.95
N LYS A 157 -8.92 12.60 4.53
CA LYS A 157 -7.48 12.26 4.57
C LYS A 157 -7.21 10.91 5.21
N GLU A 158 -7.93 10.60 6.27
CA GLU A 158 -7.85 9.35 7.01
C GLU A 158 -8.26 8.18 6.11
N GLN A 159 -9.39 8.30 5.39
CA GLN A 159 -9.86 7.29 4.45
C GLN A 159 -8.87 7.06 3.30
N ILE A 160 -8.32 8.14 2.73
CA ILE A 160 -7.31 8.05 1.67
C ILE A 160 -6.03 7.35 2.16
N PHE A 161 -5.57 7.68 3.38
CA PHE A 161 -4.40 7.05 3.97
C PHE A 161 -4.65 5.56 4.26
N GLU A 162 -5.83 5.23 4.76
CA GLU A 162 -6.28 3.86 5.00
C GLU A 162 -6.27 3.02 3.71
N LEU A 163 -6.86 3.53 2.64
CA LEU A 163 -6.83 2.91 1.31
C LEU A 163 -5.38 2.70 0.83
N TYR A 164 -4.51 3.68 1.07
CA TYR A 164 -3.10 3.63 0.68
C TYR A 164 -2.36 2.49 1.38
N VAL A 165 -2.41 2.42 2.71
CA VAL A 165 -1.64 1.43 3.49
C VAL A 165 -2.18 0.01 3.33
N ASN A 166 -3.48 -0.14 3.10
CA ASN A 166 -4.12 -1.46 2.92
C ASN A 166 -3.92 -2.03 1.52
N ARG A 167 -3.67 -1.18 0.52
CA ARG A 167 -3.49 -1.64 -0.86
C ARG A 167 -2.05 -1.95 -1.24
N ASN A 168 -1.09 -1.26 -0.66
CA ASN A 168 0.30 -1.35 -1.08
C ASN A 168 0.82 -2.79 -1.04
N PHE A 169 1.55 -3.16 -2.10
CA PHE A 169 2.26 -4.43 -2.17
C PHE A 169 3.63 -4.29 -1.52
N PHE A 170 4.00 -5.24 -0.66
CA PHE A 170 5.27 -5.25 0.08
C PHE A 170 6.19 -6.42 -0.30
N GLY A 171 5.84 -7.18 -1.34
CA GLY A 171 6.54 -8.41 -1.70
C GLY A 171 6.00 -9.64 -0.96
N ASN A 172 6.49 -10.83 -1.30
CA ASN A 172 6.11 -12.10 -0.69
C ASN A 172 4.58 -12.31 -0.54
N ARG A 173 3.82 -11.88 -1.57
CA ARG A 173 2.35 -11.92 -1.62
C ARG A 173 1.65 -11.06 -0.55
N SER A 174 2.38 -10.19 0.17
CA SER A 174 1.81 -9.34 1.22
C SER A 174 1.28 -8.05 0.63
N TYR A 175 0.00 -7.81 0.81
CA TYR A 175 -0.69 -6.57 0.48
C TYR A 175 -1.27 -5.96 1.76
N GLY A 176 -0.98 -4.69 1.98
CA GLY A 176 -1.29 -3.97 3.20
C GLY A 176 -0.24 -4.16 4.30
N VAL A 177 -0.21 -3.18 5.20
CA VAL A 177 0.81 -3.10 6.26
C VAL A 177 0.71 -4.21 7.28
N GLU A 178 -0.51 -4.67 7.62
CA GLU A 178 -0.73 -5.76 8.57
C GLU A 178 -0.20 -7.09 8.02
N ALA A 179 -0.49 -7.38 6.75
CA ALA A 179 0.04 -8.57 6.10
C ALA A 179 1.57 -8.53 5.97
N ALA A 180 2.15 -7.33 5.76
CA ALA A 180 3.59 -7.15 5.73
C ALA A 180 4.21 -7.35 7.12
N ALA A 181 3.63 -6.78 8.18
CA ALA A 181 4.07 -6.97 9.57
C ALA A 181 4.13 -8.46 9.94
N ASN A 182 3.06 -9.18 9.62
CA ASN A 182 3.00 -10.62 9.86
C ASN A 182 4.02 -11.39 9.04
N THR A 183 4.15 -11.09 7.73
CA THR A 183 5.05 -11.81 6.82
C THR A 183 6.52 -11.61 7.18
N TYR A 184 6.94 -10.40 7.52
CA TYR A 184 8.35 -10.07 7.74
C TYR A 184 8.79 -10.19 9.18
N PHE A 185 7.90 -9.95 10.13
CA PHE A 185 8.24 -9.88 11.55
C PHE A 185 7.48 -10.88 12.41
N ASN A 186 6.47 -11.58 11.88
CA ASN A 186 5.54 -12.45 12.59
C ASN A 186 4.88 -11.71 13.77
N LYS A 187 4.42 -10.49 13.51
CA LYS A 187 3.80 -9.57 14.46
C LYS A 187 2.57 -8.92 13.86
N ASN A 188 1.66 -8.47 14.70
CA ASN A 188 0.66 -7.50 14.30
C ASN A 188 1.30 -6.11 14.20
N THR A 189 0.66 -5.18 13.49
CA THR A 189 1.18 -3.82 13.34
C THR A 189 1.35 -3.08 14.65
N LEU A 190 0.50 -3.35 15.65
CA LEU A 190 0.56 -2.75 16.99
C LEU A 190 1.82 -3.17 17.77
N ASP A 191 2.40 -4.33 17.48
CA ASP A 191 3.57 -4.89 18.17
C ASP A 191 4.90 -4.49 17.49
N LEU A 192 4.83 -3.73 16.39
CA LEU A 192 6.01 -3.29 15.67
C LEU A 192 6.73 -2.18 16.43
N ASN A 193 8.05 -2.27 16.47
CA ASN A 193 8.87 -1.15 16.93
C ASN A 193 9.15 -0.17 15.78
N LEU A 194 9.65 1.03 16.11
CA LEU A 194 9.95 2.10 15.15
C LEU A 194 10.83 1.64 13.98
N ALA A 195 11.85 0.81 14.23
CA ALA A 195 12.75 0.32 13.18
C ALA A 195 12.02 -0.64 12.22
N GLU A 196 11.11 -1.47 12.71
CA GLU A 196 10.29 -2.39 11.93
C GLU A 196 9.25 -1.61 11.11
N SER A 197 8.57 -0.63 11.72
CA SER A 197 7.64 0.28 11.04
C SER A 197 8.30 1.04 9.89
N ALA A 198 9.48 1.62 10.12
CA ALA A 198 10.27 2.27 9.08
C ALA A 198 10.76 1.29 7.99
N THR A 199 10.98 0.01 8.34
CA THR A 199 11.35 -1.03 7.37
C THR A 199 10.18 -1.36 6.44
N ILE A 200 8.97 -1.47 6.96
CA ILE A 200 7.76 -1.68 6.13
C ILE A 200 7.58 -0.49 5.18
N ALA A 201 7.65 0.73 5.68
CA ALA A 201 7.57 1.93 4.84
C ALA A 201 8.67 1.97 3.76
N ALA A 202 9.89 1.49 4.07
CA ALA A 202 10.97 1.41 3.10
C ALA A 202 10.64 0.49 1.92
N MET A 203 9.94 -0.61 2.15
CA MET A 203 9.59 -1.59 1.11
C MET A 203 8.47 -1.10 0.18
N ALA A 204 7.63 -0.16 0.59
CA ALA A 204 6.52 0.36 -0.22
C ALA A 204 6.98 0.98 -1.54
N GLN A 205 8.15 1.62 -1.56
CA GLN A 205 8.66 2.31 -2.75
C GLN A 205 8.92 1.36 -3.94
N SER A 206 9.52 0.20 -3.68
CA SER A 206 9.89 -0.76 -4.73
C SER A 206 10.10 -2.16 -4.14
N PRO A 207 9.04 -2.92 -3.87
CA PRO A 207 9.10 -4.20 -3.15
C PRO A 207 9.95 -5.28 -3.81
N SER A 208 10.21 -5.15 -5.10
CA SER A 208 11.10 -6.05 -5.85
C SER A 208 12.59 -5.75 -5.63
N ARG A 209 12.93 -4.48 -5.36
CA ARG A 209 14.32 -4.01 -5.18
C ARG A 209 14.68 -3.76 -3.72
N ILE A 210 13.69 -3.34 -2.91
CA ILE A 210 13.80 -3.05 -1.48
C ILE A 210 12.93 -4.07 -0.77
N ASN A 211 13.55 -5.14 -0.31
CA ASN A 211 12.85 -6.25 0.33
C ASN A 211 13.70 -6.78 1.47
N ALA A 212 13.12 -6.89 2.64
CA ALA A 212 13.84 -7.22 3.87
C ALA A 212 14.49 -8.62 3.84
N ILE A 213 13.96 -9.55 3.04
CA ILE A 213 14.49 -10.91 2.85
C ILE A 213 15.49 -10.94 1.70
N LYS A 214 15.10 -10.41 0.52
CA LYS A 214 15.88 -10.55 -0.72
C LYS A 214 17.02 -9.54 -0.85
N ALA A 215 16.86 -8.35 -0.26
CA ALA A 215 17.81 -7.24 -0.37
C ALA A 215 17.98 -6.50 0.99
N PRO A 216 18.44 -7.19 2.06
CA PRO A 216 18.44 -6.64 3.42
C PRO A 216 19.29 -5.36 3.54
N LEU A 217 20.44 -5.27 2.87
CA LEU A 217 21.31 -4.10 2.91
C LEU A 217 20.63 -2.85 2.32
N ARG A 218 20.00 -2.98 1.15
CA ARG A 218 19.26 -1.88 0.53
C ARG A 218 18.06 -1.46 1.38
N THR A 219 17.36 -2.44 1.96
CA THR A 219 16.23 -2.18 2.83
C THR A 219 16.67 -1.44 4.08
N LYS A 220 17.79 -1.84 4.70
CA LYS A 220 18.37 -1.13 5.83
C LYS A 220 18.76 0.31 5.47
N GLN A 221 19.42 0.53 4.33
CA GLN A 221 19.78 1.88 3.88
C GLN A 221 18.56 2.77 3.68
N ARG A 222 17.48 2.25 3.08
CA ARG A 222 16.25 2.99 2.88
C ARG A 222 15.51 3.25 4.20
N ARG A 223 15.47 2.27 5.12
CA ARG A 223 14.96 2.43 6.49
C ARG A 223 15.68 3.57 7.21
N ASP A 224 17.01 3.54 7.20
CA ASP A 224 17.83 4.53 7.91
C ASP A 224 17.64 5.94 7.31
N TRP A 225 17.40 6.04 6.00
CA TRP A 225 17.00 7.28 5.35
C TRP A 225 15.63 7.77 5.83
N ILE A 226 14.63 6.87 5.96
CA ILE A 226 13.29 7.24 6.47
C ILE A 226 13.40 7.73 7.92
N LEU A 227 14.11 7.01 8.79
CA LEU A 227 14.35 7.41 10.17
C LEU A 227 15.02 8.80 10.25
N SER A 228 16.01 9.07 9.41
CA SER A 228 16.65 10.40 9.32
C SER A 228 15.66 11.48 8.89
N ARG A 229 14.72 11.14 8.01
CA ARG A 229 13.69 12.08 7.57
C ARG A 229 12.64 12.31 8.66
N MET A 230 12.23 11.27 9.39
CA MET A 230 11.34 11.39 10.55
C MET A 230 11.97 12.31 11.62
N LEU A 231 13.27 12.17 11.90
CA LEU A 231 13.99 13.06 12.81
C LEU A 231 13.99 14.52 12.29
N LYS A 232 14.28 14.71 10.99
CA LYS A 232 14.28 16.05 10.37
C LYS A 232 12.91 16.74 10.46
N LEU A 233 11.84 15.96 10.36
CA LEU A 233 10.45 16.41 10.46
C LEU A 233 9.98 16.51 11.93
N ARG A 234 10.85 16.24 12.90
CA ARG A 234 10.54 16.25 14.35
C ARG A 234 9.42 15.30 14.76
N LEU A 235 9.24 14.22 14.02
CA LEU A 235 8.27 13.15 14.31
C LEU A 235 8.82 12.16 15.35
N ILE A 236 10.14 12.11 15.49
CA ILE A 236 10.84 11.31 16.50
C ILE A 236 11.97 12.11 17.12
N SER A 237 12.37 11.76 18.34
CA SER A 237 13.52 12.33 19.03
C SER A 237 14.84 11.76 18.50
N PHE A 238 15.95 12.44 18.82
CA PHE A 238 17.29 11.94 18.50
C PHE A 238 17.61 10.60 19.18
N LYS A 239 17.10 10.40 20.39
CA LYS A 239 17.25 9.14 21.13
C LYS A 239 16.56 7.98 20.37
N GLU A 240 15.29 8.12 20.03
CA GLU A 240 14.51 7.13 19.26
C GLU A 240 15.17 6.84 17.91
N PHE A 241 15.63 7.87 17.21
CA PHE A 241 16.37 7.72 15.95
C PHE A 241 17.63 6.86 16.14
N SER A 242 18.46 7.18 17.13
CA SER A 242 19.72 6.49 17.38
C SER A 242 19.47 5.02 17.74
N GLU A 243 18.51 4.76 18.61
CA GLU A 243 18.10 3.41 19.01
C GLU A 243 17.54 2.61 17.84
N ALA A 244 16.62 3.18 17.05
CA ALA A 244 16.02 2.50 15.91
C ALA A 244 17.04 2.20 14.80
N ARG A 245 17.97 3.15 14.53
CA ARG A 245 19.01 2.98 13.52
C ARG A 245 20.02 1.92 13.89
N SER A 246 20.37 1.78 15.16
CA SER A 246 21.33 0.79 15.66
C SER A 246 20.78 -0.65 15.58
N LYS A 247 19.45 -0.83 15.61
CA LYS A 247 18.83 -2.15 15.55
C LYS A 247 19.15 -2.85 14.23
N PRO A 248 19.64 -4.11 14.29
CA PRO A 248 19.82 -4.91 13.09
C PRO A 248 18.47 -5.21 12.42
N LEU A 249 18.48 -5.38 11.09
CA LEU A 249 17.30 -5.84 10.37
C LEU A 249 17.14 -7.35 10.61
N LYS A 250 16.30 -7.69 11.57
CA LYS A 250 15.94 -9.09 11.86
C LYS A 250 14.58 -9.39 11.23
N VAL A 251 14.56 -10.29 10.27
CA VAL A 251 13.33 -10.79 9.64
C VAL A 251 13.03 -12.17 10.20
N SER A 252 11.78 -12.46 10.48
CA SER A 252 11.37 -13.80 10.89
C SER A 252 11.67 -14.81 9.78
N LYS A 253 12.46 -15.83 10.08
CA LYS A 253 12.75 -16.94 9.15
C LYS A 253 11.64 -17.99 9.15
N ASN A 254 10.84 -18.04 10.18
CA ASN A 254 9.76 -19.00 10.34
C ASN A 254 8.45 -18.39 9.83
N ILE A 255 8.17 -18.63 8.55
CA ILE A 255 6.85 -18.40 7.99
C ILE A 255 5.96 -19.63 8.32
N ASN A 256 5.94 -20.05 9.55
CA ASN A 256 4.88 -20.90 10.05
C ASN A 256 3.70 -19.98 10.41
N LEU A 257 2.90 -19.67 9.40
CA LEU A 257 1.68 -18.86 9.51
C LEU A 257 0.56 -19.59 10.28
N TYR A 258 0.82 -20.83 10.68
CA TYR A 258 -0.18 -21.72 11.23
C TYR A 258 0.32 -22.31 12.53
N ASP A 259 -0.50 -22.21 13.56
CA ASP A 259 -0.20 -22.76 14.91
C ASP A 259 -0.17 -24.29 14.91
N ILE A 260 -0.68 -24.93 13.85
CA ILE A 260 -0.74 -26.38 13.67
C ILE A 260 -0.33 -26.76 12.25
N GLU A 261 0.50 -27.81 12.13
CA GLU A 261 0.84 -28.41 10.83
C GLU A 261 -0.30 -29.25 10.26
N ALA A 262 -1.37 -28.63 9.82
CA ALA A 262 -2.51 -29.29 9.17
C ALA A 262 -2.67 -28.87 7.70
N ARG A 263 -1.55 -28.61 7.01
CA ARG A 263 -1.55 -28.09 5.63
C ARG A 263 -2.28 -29.01 4.64
N HIS A 264 -2.14 -30.32 4.81
CA HIS A 264 -2.82 -31.29 3.94
C HIS A 264 -4.35 -31.21 4.10
N LEU A 265 -4.82 -31.07 5.33
CA LEU A 265 -6.23 -30.92 5.63
C LEU A 265 -6.80 -29.61 5.08
N ALA A 266 -6.06 -28.51 5.27
CA ALA A 266 -6.42 -27.22 4.70
C ALA A 266 -6.50 -27.26 3.17
N GLU A 267 -5.59 -27.99 2.51
CA GLU A 267 -5.60 -28.18 1.05
C GLU A 267 -6.80 -29.02 0.59
N LEU A 268 -7.16 -30.08 1.29
CA LEU A 268 -8.37 -30.87 0.99
C LEU A 268 -9.64 -30.02 1.12
N ALA A 269 -9.76 -29.23 2.19
CA ALA A 269 -10.88 -28.31 2.38
C ALA A 269 -10.96 -27.29 1.25
N ARG A 270 -9.81 -26.73 0.82
CA ARG A 270 -9.74 -25.84 -0.33
C ARG A 270 -10.24 -26.49 -1.61
N GLN A 271 -9.78 -27.70 -1.91
CA GLN A 271 -10.17 -28.44 -3.12
C GLN A 271 -11.67 -28.72 -3.15
N ASP A 272 -12.25 -29.13 -2.03
CA ASP A 272 -13.69 -29.38 -1.91
C ASP A 272 -14.51 -28.11 -2.18
N ILE A 273 -14.12 -26.98 -1.59
CA ILE A 273 -14.79 -25.70 -1.80
C ILE A 273 -14.68 -25.21 -3.24
N ILE A 274 -13.50 -25.35 -3.86
CA ILE A 274 -13.33 -24.96 -5.27
C ILE A 274 -14.15 -25.85 -6.19
N LYS A 275 -14.24 -27.15 -5.89
CA LYS A 275 -15.06 -28.07 -6.65
C LYS A 275 -16.56 -27.71 -6.60
N ARG A 276 -17.06 -27.24 -5.44
CA ARG A 276 -18.46 -26.86 -5.23
C ARG A 276 -18.82 -25.47 -5.76
N TYR A 277 -17.93 -24.47 -5.57
CA TYR A 277 -18.25 -23.07 -5.77
C TYR A 277 -17.35 -22.36 -6.79
N GLY A 278 -16.38 -23.07 -7.35
CA GLY A 278 -15.46 -22.53 -8.34
C GLY A 278 -14.48 -21.50 -7.74
N LEU A 279 -13.83 -20.73 -8.63
CA LEU A 279 -12.82 -19.74 -8.26
C LEU A 279 -13.38 -18.50 -7.52
N GLN A 280 -14.71 -18.38 -7.44
CA GLN A 280 -15.34 -17.30 -6.66
C GLN A 280 -15.01 -17.37 -5.17
N ALA A 281 -14.71 -18.56 -4.64
CA ALA A 281 -14.31 -18.78 -3.27
C ALA A 281 -13.08 -17.95 -2.87
N TYR A 282 -12.13 -17.73 -3.80
CA TYR A 282 -10.97 -16.89 -3.59
C TYR A 282 -11.25 -15.38 -3.62
N LYS A 283 -12.35 -14.97 -4.26
CA LYS A 283 -12.67 -13.54 -4.41
C LYS A 283 -13.50 -13.00 -3.25
N LYS A 284 -14.29 -13.89 -2.60
CA LYS A 284 -15.25 -13.48 -1.56
C LYS A 284 -14.69 -13.55 -0.14
N GLY A 285 -13.45 -14.01 0.07
CA GLY A 285 -12.83 -14.07 1.40
C GLY A 285 -13.52 -15.03 2.36
N TRP A 286 -14.00 -16.16 1.86
CA TRP A 286 -14.72 -17.13 2.69
C TRP A 286 -13.83 -17.74 3.77
N SER A 287 -14.46 -18.03 4.91
CA SER A 287 -13.86 -18.79 6.01
C SER A 287 -14.46 -20.19 6.03
N ILE A 288 -13.61 -21.21 5.99
CA ILE A 288 -13.98 -22.62 6.06
C ILE A 288 -13.66 -23.12 7.45
N TYR A 289 -14.63 -23.67 8.14
CA TYR A 289 -14.43 -24.34 9.42
C TYR A 289 -14.47 -25.85 9.20
N THR A 290 -13.38 -26.52 9.54
CA THR A 290 -13.28 -27.98 9.46
C THR A 290 -13.80 -28.62 10.74
N THR A 291 -13.91 -29.93 10.76
CA THR A 291 -14.25 -30.72 11.97
C THR A 291 -13.01 -31.10 12.80
N LEU A 292 -11.83 -30.64 12.43
CA LEU A 292 -10.61 -30.88 13.15
C LEU A 292 -10.58 -30.04 14.44
N ASN A 293 -10.27 -30.69 15.57
CA ASN A 293 -9.98 -30.00 16.82
C ASN A 293 -8.46 -29.78 16.93
N SER A 294 -8.03 -28.56 17.26
CA SER A 294 -6.61 -28.18 17.34
C SER A 294 -5.80 -28.99 18.35
N LYS A 295 -6.47 -29.48 19.38
CA LYS A 295 -5.87 -30.26 20.47
C LYS A 295 -5.86 -31.76 20.24
N ALA A 296 -6.52 -32.24 19.19
CA ALA A 296 -6.54 -33.67 18.88
C ALA A 296 -5.24 -34.10 18.18
N PRO A 297 -4.62 -35.23 18.54
CA PRO A 297 -3.45 -35.73 17.84
C PRO A 297 -3.83 -36.08 16.40
N VAL A 298 -3.18 -35.42 15.43
CA VAL A 298 -3.51 -35.59 14.02
C VAL A 298 -2.74 -36.79 13.46
N SER A 299 -3.41 -37.92 13.32
CA SER A 299 -2.91 -39.06 12.53
C SER A 299 -3.31 -38.88 11.07
N TYR A 300 -2.33 -38.68 10.19
CA TYR A 300 -2.53 -38.26 8.80
C TYR A 300 -2.91 -39.34 7.80
N THR A 301 -3.25 -40.52 8.24
CA THR A 301 -3.60 -41.62 7.32
C THR A 301 -5.13 -41.72 7.13
N HIS A 302 -5.61 -41.29 5.97
CA HIS A 302 -6.97 -41.54 5.43
C HIS A 302 -8.17 -40.92 6.17
N LEU A 303 -8.28 -39.58 6.15
CA LEU A 303 -9.52 -38.92 6.56
C LEU A 303 -10.25 -38.31 5.37
N THR A 304 -11.44 -38.81 5.08
CA THR A 304 -12.47 -38.13 4.28
C THR A 304 -13.16 -37.10 5.17
N LEU A 305 -13.11 -35.84 4.78
CA LEU A 305 -13.65 -34.72 5.58
C LEU A 305 -15.09 -34.38 5.21
N PRO A 306 -16.03 -34.38 6.15
CA PRO A 306 -17.25 -33.60 6.01
C PRO A 306 -16.97 -32.13 6.39
N THR A 307 -17.16 -31.20 5.47
CA THR A 307 -17.17 -29.77 5.73
C THR A 307 -18.50 -29.38 6.37
N LYS A 308 -18.46 -28.81 7.58
CA LYS A 308 -19.66 -28.54 8.36
C LYS A 308 -20.28 -27.16 8.15
N ARG A 309 -19.50 -26.13 7.75
CA ARG A 309 -20.01 -24.75 7.66
C ARG A 309 -19.17 -23.86 6.75
N ILE A 310 -19.88 -23.06 5.94
CA ILE A 310 -19.33 -21.95 5.16
C ILE A 310 -20.01 -20.69 5.68
N VAL A 311 -19.24 -19.69 6.08
CA VAL A 311 -19.71 -18.36 6.52
C VAL A 311 -19.07 -17.29 5.66
#